data_2156b22a1401d419a6926002902bdf06
#
_entry.id   2156b22a1401d419a6926002902bdf06
#
_cell.length_a   1.000
_cell.length_b   1.000
_cell.length_c   1.000
_cell.angle_alpha   90.00
_cell.angle_beta   90.00
_cell.angle_gamma   90.00
#
_symmetry.space_group_name_H-M   'P 1'
#
loop_
_entity.id
_entity.type
_entity.pdbx_description
1 polymer ?
#
loop_
_entity_poly.entity_id
_entity_poly.type
_entity_poly.pdbx_seq_one_letter_code
_entity_poly.pdbx_strand_id
1 'polypeptide(L)'
;MKEKTKFVAFSTQKGGAGKTTLTVLAASYLHYVKGFNVAVIDCDYPQHSIVEMRERDLKLALEDEHYKRLAYEQFTRLQKKAYPVVESNTKEALADADYLLPQGDFDYVFFDLPGTINNEDLIHSLAGMDYLVAPISADRVVMESTLNYAVVVKEHIMGREKSRMKGLYMLWNMVDGREKTELYQVYEAVMKELGLPVLKTFCLLYTSPSPRDGATSR
;
A
#
# COMPACT_ATOMS: atom_id res chain seq x y z
N MET A 1 5.13 26.73 -7.86
CA MET A 1 5.77 25.52 -8.43
C MET A 1 4.95 24.34 -7.97
N LYS A 2 4.56 23.43 -8.88
CA LYS A 2 3.87 22.19 -8.49
C LYS A 2 4.82 21.33 -7.65
N GLU A 3 4.31 20.74 -6.59
CA GLU A 3 5.08 19.80 -5.75
C GLU A 3 5.47 18.57 -6.62
N LYS A 4 6.70 18.09 -6.48
CA LYS A 4 7.18 16.93 -7.25
C LYS A 4 6.36 15.68 -6.88
N THR A 5 6.00 14.86 -7.87
CA THR A 5 5.31 13.57 -7.67
C THR A 5 5.96 12.74 -6.58
N LYS A 6 5.18 12.22 -5.64
CA LYS A 6 5.64 11.42 -4.51
C LYS A 6 5.52 9.93 -4.85
N PHE A 7 6.61 9.19 -4.67
CA PHE A 7 6.66 7.74 -4.82
C PHE A 7 6.47 7.09 -3.45
N VAL A 8 5.47 6.21 -3.35
CA VAL A 8 5.05 5.61 -2.08
C VAL A 8 4.93 4.09 -2.24
N ALA A 9 5.43 3.33 -1.26
CA ALA A 9 5.19 1.88 -1.23
C ALA A 9 4.75 1.42 0.17
N PHE A 10 3.88 0.40 0.18
CA PHE A 10 3.65 -0.40 1.37
C PHE A 10 4.57 -1.62 1.29
N SER A 11 5.48 -1.78 2.24
CA SER A 11 6.48 -2.85 2.15
C SER A 11 6.82 -3.44 3.52
N THR A 12 6.91 -4.75 3.55
CA THR A 12 7.38 -5.56 4.68
C THR A 12 7.83 -6.92 4.15
N GLN A 13 8.76 -7.55 4.84
CA GLN A 13 9.28 -8.87 4.45
C GLN A 13 8.22 -9.98 4.55
N LYS A 14 7.23 -9.83 5.42
CA LYS A 14 6.22 -10.87 5.66
C LYS A 14 5.13 -10.86 4.61
N GLY A 15 4.81 -12.05 4.08
CA GLY A 15 3.62 -12.28 3.26
C GLY A 15 2.33 -12.14 4.09
N GLY A 16 1.24 -11.75 3.44
CA GLY A 16 -0.08 -11.62 4.10
C GLY A 16 -0.27 -10.39 4.98
N ALA A 17 0.70 -9.48 5.07
CA ALA A 17 0.59 -8.26 5.87
C ALA A 17 -0.32 -7.18 5.27
N GLY A 18 -0.92 -7.44 4.11
CA GLY A 18 -1.89 -6.54 3.48
C GLY A 18 -1.28 -5.43 2.61
N LYS A 19 -0.03 -5.57 2.13
CA LYS A 19 0.64 -4.58 1.27
C LYS A 19 -0.21 -4.17 0.07
N THR A 20 -0.57 -5.13 -0.79
CA THR A 20 -1.41 -4.92 -1.98
C THR A 20 -2.76 -4.30 -1.63
N THR A 21 -3.42 -4.79 -0.58
CA THR A 21 -4.70 -4.24 -0.10
C THR A 21 -4.56 -2.78 0.31
N LEU A 22 -3.53 -2.43 1.08
CA LEU A 22 -3.27 -1.06 1.52
C LEU A 22 -2.90 -0.15 0.35
N THR A 23 -2.14 -0.66 -0.63
CA THR A 23 -1.82 0.05 -1.88
C THR A 23 -3.10 0.43 -2.62
N VAL A 24 -4.01 -0.52 -2.85
CA VAL A 24 -5.29 -0.27 -3.54
C VAL A 24 -6.18 0.69 -2.75
N LEU A 25 -6.30 0.50 -1.42
CA LEU A 25 -7.12 1.36 -0.57
C LEU A 25 -6.59 2.80 -0.55
N ALA A 26 -5.28 2.98 -0.36
CA ALA A 26 -4.67 4.32 -0.32
C ALA A 26 -4.77 5.01 -1.69
N ALA A 27 -4.44 4.31 -2.78
CA ALA A 27 -4.55 4.83 -4.14
C ALA A 27 -5.99 5.25 -4.46
N SER A 28 -6.97 4.39 -4.17
CA SER A 28 -8.38 4.67 -4.42
C SER A 28 -8.89 5.83 -3.56
N TYR A 29 -8.55 5.88 -2.28
CA TYR A 29 -8.96 6.96 -1.40
C TYR A 29 -8.38 8.32 -1.83
N LEU A 30 -7.09 8.36 -2.14
CA LEU A 30 -6.45 9.60 -2.60
C LEU A 30 -7.02 10.05 -3.95
N HIS A 31 -7.25 9.10 -4.86
CA HIS A 31 -7.74 9.43 -6.20
C HIS A 31 -9.21 9.83 -6.20
N TYR A 32 -10.08 9.00 -5.63
CA TYR A 32 -11.54 9.18 -5.74
C TYR A 32 -12.16 10.05 -4.65
N VAL A 33 -11.53 10.12 -3.46
CA VAL A 33 -12.08 10.87 -2.31
C VAL A 33 -11.35 12.19 -2.12
N LYS A 34 -10.01 12.19 -2.22
CA LYS A 34 -9.20 13.40 -2.01
C LYS A 34 -8.94 14.19 -3.30
N GLY A 35 -9.23 13.62 -4.46
CA GLY A 35 -9.10 14.31 -5.75
C GLY A 35 -7.68 14.36 -6.32
N PHE A 36 -6.68 13.71 -5.70
CA PHE A 36 -5.32 13.65 -6.22
C PHE A 36 -5.23 12.80 -7.49
N ASN A 37 -4.27 13.11 -8.35
CA ASN A 37 -3.95 12.27 -9.48
C ASN A 37 -2.97 11.18 -9.05
N VAL A 38 -3.42 9.93 -9.16
CA VAL A 38 -2.69 8.76 -8.66
C VAL A 38 -2.40 7.80 -9.80
N ALA A 39 -1.29 7.09 -9.72
CA ALA A 39 -0.99 5.92 -10.52
C ALA A 39 -0.48 4.79 -9.63
N VAL A 40 -0.53 3.55 -10.12
CA VAL A 40 -0.02 2.36 -9.44
C VAL A 40 0.91 1.60 -10.38
N ILE A 41 2.06 1.18 -9.88
CA ILE A 41 3.00 0.27 -10.54
C ILE A 41 2.93 -1.05 -9.76
N ASP A 42 2.42 -2.10 -10.41
CA ASP A 42 2.27 -3.44 -9.83
C ASP A 42 3.51 -4.27 -10.16
N CYS A 43 4.41 -4.41 -9.18
CA CYS A 43 5.71 -5.08 -9.31
C CYS A 43 5.74 -6.45 -8.63
N ASP A 44 4.62 -6.97 -8.13
CA ASP A 44 4.58 -8.27 -7.44
C ASP A 44 4.48 -9.42 -8.44
N TYR A 45 5.53 -9.53 -9.28
CA TYR A 45 5.66 -10.61 -10.27
C TYR A 45 5.83 -11.98 -9.56
N PRO A 46 5.20 -13.06 -10.02
CA PRO A 46 4.31 -13.16 -11.20
C PRO A 46 2.82 -12.93 -10.88
N GLN A 47 2.45 -12.55 -9.65
CA GLN A 47 1.06 -12.49 -9.21
C GLN A 47 0.27 -11.33 -9.84
N HIS A 48 0.89 -10.14 -9.94
CA HIS A 48 0.25 -8.91 -10.47
C HIS A 48 -1.20 -8.73 -10.03
N SER A 49 -1.43 -8.87 -8.71
CA SER A 49 -2.79 -8.93 -8.13
C SER A 49 -3.62 -7.68 -8.37
N ILE A 50 -2.99 -6.50 -8.51
CA ILE A 50 -3.71 -5.24 -8.77
C ILE A 50 -4.13 -5.16 -10.24
N VAL A 51 -3.27 -5.62 -11.17
CA VAL A 51 -3.60 -5.73 -12.59
C VAL A 51 -4.79 -6.68 -12.77
N GLU A 52 -4.71 -7.89 -12.19
CA GLU A 52 -5.80 -8.87 -12.25
C GLU A 52 -7.12 -8.32 -11.67
N MET A 53 -7.07 -7.62 -10.52
CA MET A 53 -8.25 -6.95 -9.97
C MET A 53 -8.83 -5.94 -10.95
N ARG A 54 -8.00 -5.14 -11.60
CA ARG A 54 -8.44 -4.13 -12.57
C ARG A 54 -9.10 -4.76 -13.80
N GLU A 55 -8.53 -5.84 -14.32
CA GLU A 55 -9.09 -6.57 -15.46
C GLU A 55 -10.43 -7.21 -15.11
N ARG A 56 -10.54 -7.83 -13.95
CA ARG A 56 -11.80 -8.40 -13.45
C ARG A 56 -12.88 -7.34 -13.30
N ASP A 57 -12.55 -6.20 -12.68
CA ASP A 57 -13.51 -5.12 -12.45
C ASP A 57 -13.96 -4.48 -13.78
N LEU A 58 -13.03 -4.34 -14.74
CA LEU A 58 -13.35 -3.87 -16.09
C LEU A 58 -14.28 -4.85 -16.81
N LYS A 59 -14.00 -6.14 -16.74
CA LYS A 59 -14.87 -7.17 -17.32
C LYS A 59 -16.27 -7.11 -16.73
N LEU A 60 -16.41 -7.02 -15.40
CA LEU A 60 -17.71 -6.87 -14.74
C LEU A 60 -18.44 -5.61 -15.20
N ALA A 61 -17.75 -4.48 -15.34
CA ALA A 61 -18.36 -3.23 -15.80
C ALA A 61 -18.76 -3.28 -17.29
N LEU A 62 -18.15 -4.16 -18.10
CA LEU A 62 -18.53 -4.34 -19.51
C LEU A 62 -19.67 -5.35 -19.70
N GLU A 63 -19.72 -6.40 -18.90
CA GLU A 63 -20.65 -7.53 -19.05
C GLU A 63 -21.95 -7.36 -18.24
N ASP A 64 -21.95 -6.56 -17.16
CA ASP A 64 -23.06 -6.36 -16.25
C ASP A 64 -23.53 -4.90 -16.23
N GLU A 65 -24.78 -4.65 -16.66
CA GLU A 65 -25.37 -3.32 -16.74
C GLU A 65 -25.45 -2.60 -15.36
N HIS A 66 -25.53 -3.34 -14.26
CA HIS A 66 -25.51 -2.74 -12.92
C HIS A 66 -24.13 -2.12 -12.61
N TYR A 67 -23.04 -2.88 -12.81
CA TYR A 67 -21.70 -2.38 -12.57
C TYR A 67 -21.29 -1.31 -13.57
N LYS A 68 -21.70 -1.44 -14.83
CA LYS A 68 -21.53 -0.41 -15.87
C LYS A 68 -22.15 0.93 -15.45
N ARG A 69 -23.37 0.90 -14.94
CA ARG A 69 -24.07 2.08 -14.43
C ARG A 69 -23.33 2.68 -13.23
N LEU A 70 -22.92 1.86 -12.24
CA LEU A 70 -22.19 2.34 -11.08
C LEU A 70 -20.87 3.01 -11.46
N ALA A 71 -20.11 2.42 -12.38
CA ALA A 71 -18.87 3.00 -12.90
C ALA A 71 -19.13 4.33 -13.61
N TYR A 72 -20.15 4.40 -14.46
CA TYR A 72 -20.55 5.62 -15.15
C TYR A 72 -20.95 6.74 -14.18
N GLU A 73 -21.80 6.44 -13.19
CA GLU A 73 -22.23 7.37 -12.15
C GLU A 73 -21.03 7.90 -11.35
N GLN A 74 -20.11 7.01 -10.95
CA GLN A 74 -18.90 7.38 -10.21
C GLN A 74 -18.03 8.33 -11.03
N PHE A 75 -17.69 7.98 -12.27
CA PHE A 75 -16.79 8.78 -13.11
C PHE A 75 -17.43 10.12 -13.52
N THR A 76 -18.74 10.12 -13.77
CA THR A 76 -19.48 11.36 -14.05
C THR A 76 -19.51 12.28 -12.84
N ARG A 77 -19.79 11.75 -11.65
CA ARG A 77 -19.80 12.53 -10.40
C ARG A 77 -18.43 13.12 -10.06
N LEU A 78 -17.37 12.34 -10.26
CA LEU A 78 -16.01 12.75 -9.91
C LEU A 78 -15.32 13.55 -11.01
N GLN A 79 -15.87 13.55 -12.23
CA GLN A 79 -15.23 14.11 -13.44
C GLN A 79 -13.80 13.57 -13.63
N LYS A 80 -13.59 12.31 -13.26
CA LYS A 80 -12.30 11.63 -13.23
C LYS A 80 -12.39 10.21 -13.76
N LYS A 81 -11.41 9.81 -14.58
CA LYS A 81 -11.24 8.43 -15.03
C LYS A 81 -10.63 7.57 -13.91
N ALA A 82 -10.64 6.26 -14.08
CA ALA A 82 -9.89 5.36 -13.22
C ALA A 82 -8.38 5.69 -13.29
N TYR A 83 -7.69 5.61 -12.14
CA TYR A 83 -6.23 5.78 -12.13
C TYR A 83 -5.56 4.65 -12.92
N PRO A 84 -4.45 4.92 -13.63
CA PRO A 84 -3.71 3.89 -14.35
C PRO A 84 -3.05 2.89 -13.38
N VAL A 85 -3.06 1.63 -13.78
CA VAL A 85 -2.29 0.55 -13.17
C VAL A 85 -1.36 0.00 -14.25
N VAL A 86 -0.06 -0.03 -13.96
CA VAL A 86 0.98 -0.49 -14.88
C VAL A 86 1.58 -1.77 -14.31
N GLU A 87 1.57 -2.84 -15.12
CA GLU A 87 2.30 -4.07 -14.82
C GLU A 87 3.80 -3.83 -14.96
N SER A 88 4.57 -4.30 -13.99
CA SER A 88 6.01 -4.13 -13.94
C SER A 88 6.69 -5.24 -13.12
N ASN A 89 7.95 -5.06 -12.82
CA ASN A 89 8.72 -5.88 -11.89
C ASN A 89 9.70 -5.01 -11.11
N THR A 90 10.38 -5.55 -10.12
CA THR A 90 11.28 -4.78 -9.26
C THR A 90 12.45 -4.13 -10.00
N LYS A 91 12.90 -4.71 -11.10
CA LYS A 91 14.03 -4.19 -11.89
C LYS A 91 13.62 -2.97 -12.72
N GLU A 92 12.42 -3.02 -13.33
CA GLU A 92 11.92 -2.00 -14.24
C GLU A 92 11.07 -0.93 -13.56
N ALA A 93 10.68 -1.14 -12.29
CA ALA A 93 9.71 -0.32 -11.55
C ALA A 93 9.94 1.19 -11.65
N LEU A 94 11.18 1.65 -11.46
CA LEU A 94 11.51 3.08 -11.52
C LEU A 94 11.53 3.60 -12.96
N ALA A 95 11.97 2.79 -13.92
CA ALA A 95 11.98 3.16 -15.33
C ALA A 95 10.54 3.29 -15.87
N ASP A 96 9.66 2.37 -15.49
CA ASP A 96 8.23 2.43 -15.86
C ASP A 96 7.54 3.63 -15.23
N ALA A 97 7.88 3.97 -13.98
CA ALA A 97 7.39 5.20 -13.36
C ALA A 97 7.87 6.44 -14.11
N ASP A 98 9.15 6.53 -14.45
CA ASP A 98 9.72 7.65 -15.22
C ASP A 98 9.10 7.77 -16.61
N TYR A 99 8.76 6.64 -17.25
CA TYR A 99 8.02 6.62 -18.52
C TYR A 99 6.56 7.08 -18.36
N LEU A 100 5.94 6.78 -17.23
CA LEU A 100 4.56 7.16 -16.94
C LEU A 100 4.41 8.65 -16.60
N LEU A 101 5.36 9.24 -15.90
CA LEU A 101 5.27 10.62 -15.39
C LEU A 101 4.93 11.67 -16.47
N PRO A 102 5.50 11.64 -17.69
CA PRO A 102 5.16 12.61 -18.74
C PRO A 102 3.75 12.44 -19.32
N GLN A 103 3.11 11.27 -19.10
CA GLN A 103 1.79 10.96 -19.66
C GLN A 103 0.64 11.50 -18.81
N GLY A 104 0.93 12.00 -17.60
CA GLY A 104 -0.07 12.54 -16.70
C GLY A 104 0.52 13.46 -15.65
N ASP A 105 -0.37 14.16 -14.98
CA ASP A 105 -0.02 15.12 -13.94
C ASP A 105 -0.22 14.48 -12.55
N PHE A 106 0.62 13.47 -12.23
CA PHE A 106 0.47 12.66 -11.04
C PHE A 106 1.00 13.37 -9.78
N ASP A 107 0.21 13.30 -8.70
CA ASP A 107 0.60 13.73 -7.36
C ASP A 107 1.30 12.58 -6.60
N TYR A 108 0.81 11.34 -6.81
CA TYR A 108 1.32 10.13 -6.18
C TYR A 108 1.46 8.99 -7.18
N VAL A 109 2.55 8.24 -7.09
CA VAL A 109 2.71 6.92 -7.71
C VAL A 109 2.93 5.91 -6.58
N PHE A 110 2.04 4.94 -6.49
CA PHE A 110 2.15 3.82 -5.56
C PHE A 110 2.85 2.65 -6.23
N PHE A 111 3.70 1.96 -5.47
CA PHE A 111 4.39 0.76 -5.93
C PHE A 111 3.96 -0.42 -5.05
N ASP A 112 3.42 -1.46 -5.67
CA ASP A 112 3.16 -2.74 -5.01
C ASP A 112 4.37 -3.65 -5.21
N LEU A 113 5.21 -3.72 -4.19
CA LEU A 113 6.49 -4.42 -4.23
C LEU A 113 6.39 -5.80 -3.55
N PRO A 114 7.12 -6.82 -4.04
CA PRO A 114 7.19 -8.11 -3.38
C PRO A 114 7.82 -8.00 -1.98
N GLY A 115 7.53 -8.99 -1.12
CA GLY A 115 7.98 -8.97 0.27
C GLY A 115 9.41 -9.41 0.53
N THR A 116 10.15 -9.92 -0.45
CA THR A 116 11.47 -10.55 -0.25
C THR A 116 12.61 -9.56 -0.48
N ILE A 117 13.42 -9.24 0.55
CA ILE A 117 14.54 -8.26 0.44
C ILE A 117 15.81 -8.82 -0.22
N ASN A 118 15.90 -10.11 -0.50
CA ASN A 118 17.14 -10.74 -0.97
C ASN A 118 17.48 -10.46 -2.46
N ASN A 119 17.02 -9.31 -2.97
CA ASN A 119 17.21 -8.93 -4.37
C ASN A 119 17.69 -7.47 -4.43
N GLU A 120 18.81 -7.24 -5.12
CA GLU A 120 19.38 -5.89 -5.34
C GLU A 120 18.40 -4.96 -6.06
N ASP A 121 17.60 -5.49 -6.99
CA ASP A 121 16.59 -4.73 -7.72
C ASP A 121 15.51 -4.18 -6.79
N LEU A 122 15.08 -4.96 -5.79
CA LEU A 122 14.13 -4.49 -4.78
C LEU A 122 14.74 -3.38 -3.91
N ILE A 123 16.00 -3.53 -3.49
CA ILE A 123 16.70 -2.49 -2.72
C ILE A 123 16.81 -1.19 -3.53
N HIS A 124 17.10 -1.31 -4.83
CA HIS A 124 17.12 -0.17 -5.73
C HIS A 124 15.75 0.50 -5.85
N SER A 125 14.69 -0.27 -6.03
CA SER A 125 13.32 0.23 -6.08
C SER A 125 12.93 0.92 -4.77
N LEU A 126 13.24 0.31 -3.61
CA LEU A 126 12.99 0.91 -2.29
C LEU A 126 13.73 2.25 -2.10
N ALA A 127 14.98 2.34 -2.57
CA ALA A 127 15.76 3.58 -2.51
C ALA A 127 15.15 4.70 -3.38
N GLY A 128 14.40 4.35 -4.41
CA GLY A 128 13.65 5.27 -5.26
C GLY A 128 12.35 5.80 -4.65
N MET A 129 11.87 5.25 -3.54
CA MET A 129 10.64 5.71 -2.87
C MET A 129 10.89 6.97 -2.05
N ASP A 130 9.94 7.92 -2.08
CA ASP A 130 9.94 9.06 -1.16
C ASP A 130 9.44 8.65 0.24
N TYR A 131 8.45 7.78 0.29
CA TYR A 131 7.85 7.30 1.54
C TYR A 131 7.63 5.79 1.51
N LEU A 132 8.00 5.14 2.59
CA LEU A 132 7.72 3.73 2.84
C LEU A 132 6.83 3.58 4.06
N VAL A 133 5.77 2.78 3.92
CA VAL A 133 4.89 2.43 5.04
C VAL A 133 4.97 0.93 5.27
N ALA A 134 5.38 0.53 6.48
CA ALA A 134 5.49 -0.86 6.87
C ALA A 134 4.26 -1.28 7.69
N PRO A 135 3.36 -2.12 7.12
CA PRO A 135 2.23 -2.64 7.87
C PRO A 135 2.69 -3.65 8.93
N ILE A 136 2.17 -3.48 10.14
CA ILE A 136 2.42 -4.30 11.33
C ILE A 136 1.11 -4.82 11.90
N SER A 137 1.15 -5.97 12.53
CA SER A 137 0.03 -6.54 13.28
C SER A 137 0.45 -6.95 14.68
N ALA A 138 -0.50 -7.26 15.56
CA ALA A 138 -0.23 -7.71 16.92
C ALA A 138 0.37 -9.13 17.00
N ASP A 139 0.45 -9.84 15.88
CA ASP A 139 1.15 -11.12 15.78
C ASP A 139 2.66 -10.92 16.02
N ARG A 140 3.20 -11.63 17.02
CA ARG A 140 4.60 -11.50 17.45
C ARG A 140 5.59 -11.80 16.32
N VAL A 141 5.35 -12.82 15.53
CA VAL A 141 6.25 -13.24 14.45
C VAL A 141 6.26 -12.20 13.32
N VAL A 142 5.08 -11.66 12.98
CA VAL A 142 4.95 -10.57 12.01
C VAL A 142 5.66 -9.32 12.51
N MET A 143 5.47 -8.98 13.79
CA MET A 143 6.08 -7.81 14.42
C MET A 143 7.60 -7.90 14.41
N GLU A 144 8.19 -8.97 14.93
CA GLU A 144 9.65 -9.15 14.98
C GLU A 144 10.28 -9.08 13.59
N SER A 145 9.67 -9.77 12.61
CA SER A 145 10.14 -9.75 11.22
C SER A 145 10.05 -8.34 10.60
N THR A 146 8.95 -7.62 10.85
CA THR A 146 8.74 -6.28 10.27
C THR A 146 9.62 -5.24 10.95
N LEU A 147 9.87 -5.32 12.26
CA LEU A 147 10.81 -4.44 12.95
C LEU A 147 12.24 -4.61 12.41
N ASN A 148 12.70 -5.85 12.27
CA ASN A 148 14.01 -6.13 11.68
C ASN A 148 14.12 -5.56 10.26
N TYR A 149 13.09 -5.78 9.45
CA TYR A 149 13.00 -5.18 8.12
C TYR A 149 13.12 -3.66 8.15
N ALA A 150 12.33 -3.00 8.98
CA ALA A 150 12.30 -1.54 9.07
C ALA A 150 13.63 -0.95 9.54
N VAL A 151 14.32 -1.62 10.49
CA VAL A 151 15.66 -1.24 10.94
C VAL A 151 16.66 -1.35 9.78
N VAL A 152 16.67 -2.47 9.04
CA VAL A 152 17.54 -2.66 7.87
C VAL A 152 17.30 -1.57 6.82
N VAL A 153 16.05 -1.28 6.49
CA VAL A 153 15.71 -0.21 5.54
C VAL A 153 16.20 1.15 6.04
N LYS A 154 15.97 1.45 7.32
CA LYS A 154 16.39 2.72 7.94
C LYS A 154 17.91 2.89 7.91
N GLU A 155 18.67 1.87 8.27
CA GLU A 155 20.14 1.94 8.39
C GLU A 155 20.85 1.83 7.04
N HIS A 156 20.30 1.04 6.12
CA HIS A 156 20.99 0.70 4.88
C HIS A 156 20.43 1.36 3.62
N ILE A 157 19.24 1.96 3.67
CA ILE A 157 18.63 2.63 2.52
C ILE A 157 18.37 4.11 2.82
N MET A 158 17.68 4.40 3.92
CA MET A 158 17.35 5.78 4.27
C MET A 158 18.60 6.59 4.62
N GLY A 159 18.69 7.81 4.11
CA GLY A 159 19.84 8.71 4.36
C GLY A 159 21.08 8.44 3.50
N ARG A 160 21.08 7.44 2.61
CA ARG A 160 22.16 7.26 1.64
C ARG A 160 22.06 8.29 0.53
N GLU A 161 23.22 8.69 -0.03
CA GLU A 161 23.32 9.74 -1.06
C GLU A 161 22.43 9.49 -2.30
N LYS A 162 22.24 8.22 -2.67
CA LYS A 162 21.39 7.81 -3.81
C LYS A 162 19.93 7.51 -3.45
N SER A 163 19.53 7.63 -2.18
CA SER A 163 18.18 7.34 -1.75
C SER A 163 17.30 8.59 -1.79
N ARG A 164 16.11 8.45 -2.34
CA ARG A 164 15.06 9.49 -2.29
C ARG A 164 14.26 9.46 -1.00
N MET A 165 14.44 8.45 -0.14
CA MET A 165 13.58 8.16 1.01
C MET A 165 13.61 9.27 2.06
N LYS A 166 12.48 9.91 2.24
CA LYS A 166 12.24 11.01 3.20
C LYS A 166 11.62 10.51 4.51
N GLY A 167 10.94 9.37 4.47
CA GLY A 167 10.28 8.81 5.64
C GLY A 167 9.95 7.33 5.51
N LEU A 168 10.13 6.64 6.63
CA LEU A 168 9.70 5.27 6.88
C LEU A 168 8.74 5.31 8.07
N TYR A 169 7.54 4.79 7.90
CA TYR A 169 6.47 4.82 8.90
C TYR A 169 5.92 3.42 9.16
N MET A 170 5.59 3.15 10.41
CA MET A 170 4.88 1.94 10.80
C MET A 170 3.37 2.19 10.80
N LEU A 171 2.59 1.24 10.28
CA LEU A 171 1.13 1.31 10.23
C LEU A 171 0.51 0.08 10.88
N TRP A 172 -0.26 0.28 11.94
CA TRP A 172 -1.07 -0.78 12.50
C TRP A 172 -2.12 -1.26 11.51
N ASN A 173 -2.05 -2.53 11.13
CA ASN A 173 -2.99 -3.19 10.23
C ASN A 173 -3.57 -4.44 10.91
N MET A 174 -4.77 -4.82 10.51
CA MET A 174 -5.48 -5.98 11.09
C MET A 174 -5.64 -5.85 12.62
N VAL A 175 -5.91 -4.65 13.10
CA VAL A 175 -6.12 -4.41 14.53
C VAL A 175 -7.42 -5.08 14.98
N ASP A 176 -7.32 -5.99 15.92
CA ASP A 176 -8.49 -6.59 16.58
C ASP A 176 -8.86 -5.76 17.81
N GLY A 177 -10.03 -5.13 17.80
CA GLY A 177 -10.52 -4.33 18.91
C GLY A 177 -10.75 -5.10 20.22
N ARG A 178 -10.66 -6.43 20.18
CA ARG A 178 -10.77 -7.31 21.35
C ARG A 178 -9.42 -7.54 22.03
N GLU A 179 -8.31 -7.24 21.36
CA GLU A 179 -6.98 -7.41 21.92
C GLU A 179 -6.66 -6.35 22.98
N LYS A 180 -5.83 -6.73 23.95
CA LYS A 180 -5.45 -5.86 25.06
C LYS A 180 -4.61 -4.67 24.57
N THR A 181 -5.03 -3.48 24.93
CA THR A 181 -4.33 -2.21 24.61
C THR A 181 -2.87 -2.19 25.06
N GLU A 182 -2.55 -2.88 26.17
CA GLU A 182 -1.18 -2.98 26.70
C GLU A 182 -0.18 -3.54 25.70
N LEU A 183 -0.57 -4.53 24.89
CA LEU A 183 0.29 -5.12 23.87
C LEU A 183 0.74 -4.08 22.83
N TYR A 184 -0.20 -3.27 22.34
CA TYR A 184 0.09 -2.20 21.39
C TYR A 184 1.02 -1.15 21.99
N GLN A 185 0.81 -0.77 23.25
CA GLN A 185 1.65 0.21 23.95
C GLN A 185 3.09 -0.27 24.12
N VAL A 186 3.30 -1.55 24.45
CA VAL A 186 4.64 -2.14 24.55
C VAL A 186 5.35 -2.08 23.18
N TYR A 187 4.68 -2.48 22.11
CA TYR A 187 5.29 -2.43 20.78
C TYR A 187 5.56 -1.00 20.31
N GLU A 188 4.68 -0.05 20.61
CA GLU A 188 4.91 1.36 20.28
C GLU A 188 6.10 1.95 21.02
N ALA A 189 6.32 1.54 22.29
CA ALA A 189 7.51 1.93 23.04
C ALA A 189 8.80 1.40 22.37
N VAL A 190 8.81 0.13 21.95
CA VAL A 190 9.94 -0.46 21.21
C VAL A 190 10.19 0.27 19.87
N MET A 191 9.14 0.53 19.10
CA MET A 191 9.27 1.27 17.84
C MET A 191 9.82 2.68 18.06
N LYS A 192 9.41 3.35 19.13
CA LYS A 192 9.92 4.66 19.50
C LYS A 192 11.41 4.63 19.84
N GLU A 193 11.87 3.62 20.60
CA GLU A 193 13.30 3.41 20.93
C GLU A 193 14.12 3.16 19.67
N LEU A 194 13.59 2.38 18.72
CA LEU A 194 14.20 2.14 17.41
C LEU A 194 14.13 3.37 16.47
N GLY A 195 13.44 4.44 16.88
CA GLY A 195 13.21 5.64 16.05
C GLY A 195 12.41 5.35 14.79
N LEU A 196 11.42 4.46 14.90
CA LEU A 196 10.46 4.09 13.86
C LEU A 196 9.11 4.76 14.15
N PRO A 197 8.74 5.83 13.46
CA PRO A 197 7.49 6.55 13.72
C PRO A 197 6.28 5.70 13.33
N VAL A 198 5.28 5.67 14.22
CA VAL A 198 4.01 4.98 14.01
C VAL A 198 2.96 5.99 13.55
N LEU A 199 2.22 5.64 12.50
CA LEU A 199 1.09 6.46 12.05
C LEU A 199 -0.04 6.43 13.07
N LYS A 200 -0.71 7.55 13.26
CA LYS A 200 -1.85 7.68 14.21
C LYS A 200 -3.09 6.92 13.75
N THR A 201 -3.19 6.65 12.45
CA THR A 201 -4.28 5.87 11.86
C THR A 201 -3.92 4.39 11.86
N PHE A 202 -4.91 3.54 11.87
CA PHE A 202 -4.78 2.09 11.81
C PHE A 202 -5.91 1.48 10.99
N CYS A 203 -5.72 0.24 10.51
CA CYS A 203 -6.74 -0.53 9.84
C CYS A 203 -7.25 -1.64 10.77
N LEU A 204 -8.56 -1.73 10.92
CA LEU A 204 -9.20 -2.79 11.70
C LEU A 204 -9.15 -4.12 10.95
N LEU A 205 -9.08 -5.21 11.69
CA LEU A 205 -9.33 -6.53 11.16
C LEU A 205 -10.84 -6.62 10.82
N TYR A 206 -11.13 -6.72 9.53
CA TYR A 206 -12.49 -6.99 9.07
C TYR A 206 -12.75 -8.49 9.11
N THR A 207 -13.61 -8.91 10.03
CA THR A 207 -14.20 -10.25 10.00
C THR A 207 -15.62 -10.11 9.48
N SER A 208 -15.95 -10.77 8.36
CA SER A 208 -17.35 -10.88 7.94
C SER A 208 -18.16 -11.45 9.10
N PRO A 209 -19.33 -10.87 9.43
CA PRO A 209 -20.19 -11.45 10.45
C PRO A 209 -20.50 -12.89 10.05
N SER A 210 -20.28 -13.83 10.98
CA SER A 210 -20.62 -15.23 10.75
C SER A 210 -22.15 -15.31 10.47
N PRO A 211 -22.60 -16.17 9.54
CA PRO A 211 -24.03 -16.43 9.37
C PRO A 211 -24.76 -16.83 10.67
N ARG A 212 -23.99 -17.24 11.71
CA ARG A 212 -24.50 -17.57 13.04
C ARG A 212 -24.74 -16.34 13.94
N ASP A 213 -24.08 -15.21 13.64
CA ASP A 213 -24.19 -13.99 14.47
C ASP A 213 -25.55 -13.26 14.23
N GLY A 214 -26.24 -13.57 13.14
CA GLY A 214 -27.60 -13.09 12.85
C GLY A 214 -28.75 -13.94 13.44
N ALA A 215 -28.46 -15.07 14.07
CA ALA A 215 -29.46 -16.03 14.52
C ALA A 215 -29.87 -15.88 16.00
N THR A 216 -29.30 -14.95 16.75
CA THR A 216 -29.52 -14.79 18.20
C THR A 216 -30.35 -13.56 18.60
N SER A 217 -31.14 -13.01 17.68
CA SER A 217 -32.09 -11.94 17.99
C SER A 217 -33.50 -12.33 17.56
N ARG A 218 -34.10 -13.25 18.31
CA ARG A 218 -35.57 -13.37 18.45
C ARG A 218 -35.95 -13.81 19.86
#